data_778c6925548a2fb462935deb4196214d
#
_entry.id   778c6925548a2fb462935deb4196214d
#
_cell.length_a   1.000
_cell.length_b   1.000
_cell.length_c   1.000
_cell.angle_alpha   90.00
_cell.angle_beta   90.00
_cell.angle_gamma   90.00
#
_symmetry.space_group_name_H-M   'P 1'
#
loop_
_entity.id
_entity.type
_entity.pdbx_description
1 polymer ?
#
loop_
_entity_poly.entity_id
_entity_poly.type
_entity_poly.pdbx_seq_one_letter_code
_entity_poly.pdbx_strand_id
1 'polypeptide(L)'
;MRTEPDKWVFYHAECMDGYAAAWAAWKFFGSNARYKPVRHHAPMPNFPEGAELYILDFCYPLDTLLAAAQRASKIVVLDHHISAQKEFEAHEKQGILPSTLEVNFIQEHSGCMIAWQYFHGSLEPPSLLLHIEDHDLWRHELPKTEAISKALYIRLPLNFAAFEKIKLATLEREGVGSSET
;
A
#
# COMPACT_ATOMS: atom_id res chain seq x y z
N MET A 1 13.47 26.82 8.70
CA MET A 1 13.64 25.38 8.99
C MET A 1 12.50 24.66 8.29
N ARG A 2 12.78 23.67 7.42
CA ARG A 2 11.73 22.79 6.93
C ARG A 2 11.31 21.93 8.11
N THR A 3 10.11 22.13 8.62
CA THR A 3 9.50 21.19 9.55
C THR A 3 9.39 19.83 8.85
N GLU A 4 9.69 18.74 9.55
CA GLU A 4 9.47 17.40 9.01
C GLU A 4 8.00 17.24 8.64
N PRO A 5 7.69 16.52 7.53
CA PRO A 5 6.29 16.22 7.20
C PRO A 5 5.63 15.50 8.37
N ASP A 6 4.41 15.92 8.70
CA ASP A 6 3.60 15.30 9.74
C ASP A 6 2.96 13.96 9.29
N LYS A 7 2.99 13.67 7.99
CA LYS A 7 2.42 12.45 7.38
C LYS A 7 3.49 11.43 7.04
N TRP A 8 3.27 10.19 7.48
CA TRP A 8 4.16 9.06 7.27
C TRP A 8 3.41 7.90 6.65
N VAL A 9 3.89 7.45 5.52
CA VAL A 9 3.33 6.32 4.78
C VAL A 9 4.28 5.13 4.92
N PHE A 10 3.84 4.10 5.63
CA PHE A 10 4.50 2.81 5.72
C PHE A 10 3.81 1.87 4.74
N TYR A 11 4.56 1.20 3.89
CA TYR A 11 4.01 0.31 2.87
C TYR A 11 4.78 -0.99 2.79
N HIS A 12 4.10 -2.06 2.38
CA HIS A 12 4.70 -3.39 2.27
C HIS A 12 5.88 -3.35 1.28
N ALA A 13 7.07 -3.68 1.80
CA ALA A 13 8.30 -3.70 1.03
C ALA A 13 8.38 -4.97 0.16
N GLU A 14 9.14 -4.86 -0.96
CA GLU A 14 9.40 -6.01 -1.85
C GLU A 14 8.11 -6.61 -2.46
N CYS A 15 7.00 -5.90 -2.35
CA CYS A 15 5.70 -6.20 -2.92
C CYS A 15 5.33 -5.14 -3.96
N MET A 16 4.81 -5.58 -5.09
CA MET A 16 4.37 -4.68 -6.16
C MET A 16 3.11 -3.94 -5.75
N ASP A 17 2.20 -4.62 -5.07
CA ASP A 17 0.95 -4.04 -4.57
C ASP A 17 1.23 -2.99 -3.51
N GLY A 18 2.06 -3.30 -2.50
CA GLY A 18 2.47 -2.33 -1.48
C GLY A 18 3.18 -1.10 -2.07
N TYR A 19 4.04 -1.30 -3.09
CA TYR A 19 4.68 -0.18 -3.78
C TYR A 19 3.66 0.69 -4.52
N ALA A 20 2.71 0.08 -5.23
CA ALA A 20 1.65 0.79 -5.94
C ALA A 20 0.67 1.49 -4.98
N ALA A 21 0.40 0.90 -3.81
CA ALA A 21 -0.35 1.56 -2.74
C ALA A 21 0.35 2.83 -2.24
N ALA A 22 1.67 2.74 -2.02
CA ALA A 22 2.47 3.92 -1.66
C ALA A 22 2.50 4.98 -2.77
N TRP A 23 2.52 4.56 -4.04
CA TRP A 23 2.42 5.49 -5.17
C TRP A 23 1.05 6.18 -5.22
N ALA A 24 -0.04 5.48 -4.94
CA ALA A 24 -1.37 6.11 -4.83
C ALA A 24 -1.39 7.19 -3.73
N ALA A 25 -0.81 6.92 -2.57
CA ALA A 25 -0.63 7.92 -1.51
C ALA A 25 0.27 9.08 -1.95
N TRP A 26 1.34 8.79 -2.72
CA TRP A 26 2.24 9.82 -3.24
C TRP A 26 1.54 10.74 -4.27
N LYS A 27 0.65 10.22 -5.07
CA LYS A 27 -0.19 11.03 -5.98
C LYS A 27 -1.03 12.04 -5.21
N PHE A 28 -1.42 11.72 -4.00
CA PHE A 28 -2.24 12.57 -3.15
C PHE A 28 -1.42 13.56 -2.32
N PHE A 29 -0.38 13.08 -1.63
CA PHE A 29 0.42 13.89 -0.69
C PHE A 29 1.65 14.54 -1.31
N GLY A 30 2.19 13.99 -2.41
CA GLY A 30 3.44 14.44 -3.00
C GLY A 30 4.61 14.40 -2.01
N SER A 31 5.34 15.51 -1.91
CA SER A 31 6.45 15.69 -0.97
C SER A 31 6.01 16.04 0.46
N ASN A 32 4.71 16.15 0.72
CA ASN A 32 4.17 16.47 2.06
C ASN A 32 4.05 15.25 2.97
N ALA A 33 4.48 14.08 2.51
CA ALA A 33 4.57 12.87 3.31
C ALA A 33 5.95 12.21 3.18
N ARG A 34 6.30 11.38 4.17
CA ARG A 34 7.47 10.49 4.15
C ARG A 34 7.01 9.07 3.83
N TYR A 35 7.70 8.41 2.91
CA TYR A 35 7.38 7.06 2.45
C TYR A 35 8.49 6.10 2.91
N LYS A 36 8.13 5.05 3.64
CA LYS A 36 9.04 4.05 4.21
C LYS A 36 8.58 2.64 3.84
N PRO A 37 9.36 1.90 3.05
CA PRO A 37 9.11 0.48 2.86
C PRO A 37 9.34 -0.28 4.17
N VAL A 38 8.45 -1.21 4.49
CA VAL A 38 8.51 -2.04 5.68
C VAL A 38 8.43 -3.51 5.27
N ARG A 39 9.42 -4.30 5.66
CA ARG A 39 9.40 -5.75 5.44
C ARG A 39 8.48 -6.43 6.43
N HIS A 40 7.94 -7.56 6.03
CA HIS A 40 7.13 -8.39 6.91
C HIS A 40 7.89 -8.70 8.21
N HIS A 41 7.21 -8.59 9.36
CA HIS A 41 7.78 -8.72 10.71
C HIS A 41 8.86 -7.69 11.11
N ALA A 42 9.17 -6.69 10.30
CA ALA A 42 10.07 -5.64 10.72
C ALA A 42 9.43 -4.73 11.78
N PRO A 43 10.20 -4.20 12.72
CA PRO A 43 9.67 -3.25 13.70
C PRO A 43 9.17 -1.98 13.00
N MET A 44 8.19 -1.34 13.62
CA MET A 44 7.65 -0.07 13.11
C MET A 44 8.77 0.99 13.07
N PRO A 45 8.96 1.68 11.93
CA PRO A 45 9.92 2.78 11.85
C PRO A 45 9.60 3.89 12.84
N ASN A 46 10.62 4.57 13.35
CA ASN A 46 10.42 5.75 14.19
C ASN A 46 9.71 6.86 13.41
N PHE A 47 8.78 7.51 14.08
CA PHE A 47 8.03 8.67 13.58
C PHE A 47 7.96 9.75 14.68
N PRO A 48 7.78 11.03 14.31
CA PRO A 48 7.67 12.11 15.30
C PRO A 48 6.35 12.05 16.08
N GLU A 49 6.35 12.63 17.27
CA GLU A 49 5.15 12.80 18.11
C GLU A 49 4.09 13.59 17.34
N GLY A 50 2.84 13.15 17.41
CA GLY A 50 1.71 13.79 16.73
C GLY A 50 1.61 13.50 15.22
N ALA A 51 2.45 12.63 14.67
CA ALA A 51 2.38 12.29 13.25
C ALA A 51 1.07 11.58 12.87
N GLU A 52 0.65 11.77 11.61
CA GLU A 52 -0.37 10.95 10.96
C GLU A 52 0.31 9.77 10.26
N LEU A 53 -0.10 8.55 10.57
CA LEU A 53 0.45 7.33 9.98
C LEU A 53 -0.55 6.71 9.00
N TYR A 54 -0.04 6.30 7.84
CA TYR A 54 -0.78 5.52 6.84
C TYR A 54 -0.02 4.22 6.61
N ILE A 55 -0.63 3.08 6.91
CA ILE A 55 -0.06 1.74 6.81
C ILE A 55 -0.78 1.03 5.66
N LEU A 56 -0.06 0.71 4.59
CA LEU A 56 -0.64 0.31 3.31
C LEU A 56 -0.17 -1.09 2.90
N ASP A 57 -1.12 -1.95 2.55
CA ASP A 57 -0.90 -3.31 2.07
C ASP A 57 -0.25 -4.24 3.11
N PHE A 58 -0.38 -3.93 4.38
CA PHE A 58 -0.04 -4.79 5.50
C PHE A 58 -0.59 -4.20 6.80
N CYS A 59 -0.61 -5.02 7.86
CA CYS A 59 -0.98 -4.57 9.18
C CYS A 59 0.08 -4.97 10.21
N TYR A 60 0.32 -4.13 11.21
CA TYR A 60 1.09 -4.48 12.39
C TYR A 60 0.23 -5.25 13.40
N PRO A 61 0.85 -6.07 14.28
CA PRO A 61 0.16 -6.62 15.44
C PRO A 61 -0.54 -5.52 16.24
N LEU A 62 -1.70 -5.83 16.80
CA LEU A 62 -2.53 -4.86 17.50
C LEU A 62 -1.78 -4.11 18.61
N ASP A 63 -0.98 -4.82 19.42
CA ASP A 63 -0.20 -4.19 20.49
C ASP A 63 0.76 -3.11 19.96
N THR A 64 1.33 -3.33 18.78
CA THR A 64 2.19 -2.33 18.10
C THR A 64 1.39 -1.12 17.68
N LEU A 65 0.19 -1.30 17.14
CA LEU A 65 -0.70 -0.21 16.73
C LEU A 65 -1.23 0.57 17.94
N LEU A 66 -1.57 -0.11 19.02
CA LEU A 66 -2.02 0.53 20.27
C LEU A 66 -0.88 1.37 20.89
N ALA A 67 0.34 0.87 20.89
CA ALA A 67 1.51 1.62 21.35
C ALA A 67 1.78 2.85 20.46
N ALA A 68 1.66 2.70 19.14
CA ALA A 68 1.80 3.81 18.20
C ALA A 68 0.69 4.86 18.38
N ALA A 69 -0.54 4.45 18.66
CA ALA A 69 -1.69 5.33 18.87
C ALA A 69 -1.56 6.25 20.09
N GLN A 70 -0.67 5.92 21.04
CA GLN A 70 -0.36 6.80 22.17
C GLN A 70 0.44 8.04 21.73
N ARG A 71 1.08 8.00 20.58
CA ARG A 71 2.00 9.03 20.07
C ARG A 71 1.54 9.65 18.77
N ALA A 72 0.85 8.89 17.93
CA ALA A 72 0.31 9.38 16.66
C ALA A 72 -0.98 10.17 16.86
N SER A 73 -1.18 11.20 16.06
CA SER A 73 -2.47 11.94 16.03
C SER A 73 -3.54 11.18 15.26
N LYS A 74 -3.14 10.37 14.28
CA LYS A 74 -4.00 9.49 13.49
C LYS A 74 -3.21 8.29 12.97
N ILE A 75 -3.84 7.11 12.94
CA ILE A 75 -3.32 5.93 12.25
C ILE A 75 -4.42 5.41 11.34
N VAL A 76 -4.08 5.21 10.07
CA VAL A 76 -4.96 4.57 9.06
C VAL A 76 -4.27 3.31 8.56
N VAL A 77 -4.95 2.18 8.68
CA VAL A 77 -4.53 0.90 8.10
C VAL A 77 -5.43 0.58 6.92
N LEU A 78 -4.83 0.35 5.75
CA LEU A 78 -5.51 -0.06 4.53
C LEU A 78 -4.91 -1.41 4.10
N ASP A 79 -5.64 -2.48 4.30
CA ASP A 79 -5.12 -3.84 4.10
C ASP A 79 -6.24 -4.78 3.60
N HIS A 80 -5.86 -5.93 3.06
CA HIS A 80 -6.78 -6.97 2.59
C HIS A 80 -6.48 -8.35 3.17
N HIS A 81 -5.47 -8.48 4.04
CA HIS A 81 -5.06 -9.75 4.59
C HIS A 81 -6.01 -10.27 5.68
N ILE A 82 -6.65 -11.42 5.43
CA ILE A 82 -7.65 -12.05 6.31
C ILE A 82 -7.09 -12.34 7.72
N SER A 83 -5.80 -12.68 7.84
CA SER A 83 -5.18 -12.98 9.13
C SER A 83 -5.19 -11.78 10.08
N ALA A 84 -4.88 -10.60 9.55
CA ALA A 84 -4.90 -9.36 10.30
C ALA A 84 -6.32 -8.94 10.68
N GLN A 85 -7.27 -9.06 9.76
CA GLN A 85 -8.67 -8.73 10.00
C GLN A 85 -9.25 -9.50 11.20
N LYS A 86 -9.01 -10.82 11.29
CA LYS A 86 -9.53 -11.65 12.37
C LYS A 86 -9.04 -11.23 13.75
N GLU A 87 -7.81 -10.75 13.85
CA GLU A 87 -7.26 -10.23 15.09
C GLU A 87 -8.01 -8.96 15.54
N PHE A 88 -8.31 -8.07 14.60
CA PHE A 88 -9.01 -6.81 14.88
C PHE A 88 -10.48 -6.98 15.23
N GLU A 89 -11.22 -7.86 14.55
CA GLU A 89 -12.65 -8.06 14.79
C GLU A 89 -13.01 -8.40 16.22
N ALA A 90 -12.16 -9.17 16.90
CA ALA A 90 -12.37 -9.54 18.29
C ALA A 90 -12.28 -8.33 19.24
N HIS A 91 -11.43 -7.36 18.93
CA HIS A 91 -11.19 -6.17 19.74
C HIS A 91 -12.17 -5.04 19.41
N GLU A 92 -12.53 -4.87 18.14
CA GLU A 92 -13.53 -3.89 17.72
C GLU A 92 -14.88 -4.12 18.38
N LYS A 93 -15.32 -5.40 18.48
CA LYS A 93 -16.56 -5.78 19.17
C LYS A 93 -16.54 -5.47 20.67
N GLN A 94 -15.36 -5.32 21.27
CA GLN A 94 -15.20 -4.97 22.68
C GLN A 94 -15.06 -3.44 22.88
N GLY A 95 -15.02 -2.64 21.82
CA GLY A 95 -14.88 -1.18 21.88
C GLY A 95 -13.52 -0.71 22.41
N ILE A 96 -12.47 -1.51 22.25
CA ILE A 96 -11.14 -1.27 22.83
C ILE A 96 -10.26 -0.39 21.91
N LEU A 97 -10.61 -0.25 20.63
CA LEU A 97 -9.80 0.51 19.69
C LEU A 97 -9.87 2.03 19.97
N PRO A 98 -8.73 2.72 20.02
CA PRO A 98 -8.70 4.17 20.21
C PRO A 98 -9.29 4.87 18.97
N SER A 99 -9.96 6.00 19.17
CA SER A 99 -10.57 6.79 18.09
C SER A 99 -9.55 7.34 17.07
N THR A 100 -8.27 7.34 17.41
CA THR A 100 -7.17 7.71 16.53
C THR A 100 -6.77 6.60 15.55
N LEU A 101 -7.26 5.37 15.73
CA LEU A 101 -6.97 4.20 14.90
C LEU A 101 -8.16 3.87 14.00
N GLU A 102 -7.98 4.07 12.72
CA GLU A 102 -8.89 3.68 11.65
C GLU A 102 -8.33 2.46 10.93
N VAL A 103 -9.12 1.39 10.80
CA VAL A 103 -8.68 0.15 10.14
C VAL A 103 -9.69 -0.25 9.09
N ASN A 104 -9.24 -0.41 7.85
CA ASN A 104 -10.06 -0.79 6.72
C ASN A 104 -9.50 -2.08 6.11
N PHE A 105 -10.20 -3.20 6.29
CA PHE A 105 -9.93 -4.47 5.63
C PHE A 105 -10.95 -4.70 4.52
N ILE A 106 -10.48 -4.74 3.26
CA ILE A 106 -11.33 -4.93 2.08
C ILE A 106 -10.75 -6.07 1.25
N GLN A 107 -11.32 -7.26 1.34
CA GLN A 107 -10.79 -8.46 0.70
C GLN A 107 -11.06 -8.55 -0.81
N GLU A 108 -12.03 -7.80 -1.29
CA GLU A 108 -12.40 -7.72 -2.70
C GLU A 108 -11.39 -6.92 -3.53
N HIS A 109 -10.51 -6.17 -2.88
CA HIS A 109 -9.51 -5.31 -3.50
C HIS A 109 -8.10 -5.58 -2.97
N SER A 110 -7.10 -5.37 -3.82
CA SER A 110 -5.70 -5.37 -3.41
C SER A 110 -5.33 -4.09 -2.66
N GLY A 111 -4.20 -4.09 -1.94
CA GLY A 111 -3.74 -2.93 -1.16
C GLY A 111 -3.62 -1.66 -1.98
N CYS A 112 -3.15 -1.73 -3.24
CA CYS A 112 -3.03 -0.57 -4.10
C CYS A 112 -4.39 -0.01 -4.54
N MET A 113 -5.37 -0.87 -4.75
CA MET A 113 -6.72 -0.43 -5.11
C MET A 113 -7.44 0.18 -3.91
N ILE A 114 -7.30 -0.41 -2.72
CA ILE A 114 -7.83 0.17 -1.48
C ILE A 114 -7.23 1.55 -1.24
N ALA A 115 -5.92 1.69 -1.39
CA ALA A 115 -5.23 2.97 -1.24
C ALA A 115 -5.71 3.98 -2.29
N TRP A 116 -5.89 3.56 -3.56
CA TRP A 116 -6.42 4.44 -4.59
C TRP A 116 -7.80 4.97 -4.23
N GLN A 117 -8.72 4.10 -3.86
CA GLN A 117 -10.09 4.49 -3.47
C GLN A 117 -10.10 5.41 -2.24
N TYR A 118 -9.26 5.12 -1.25
CA TYR A 118 -9.16 5.94 -0.04
C TYR A 118 -8.69 7.37 -0.32
N PHE A 119 -7.63 7.52 -1.12
CA PHE A 119 -7.02 8.83 -1.39
C PHE A 119 -7.70 9.60 -2.53
N HIS A 120 -8.27 8.92 -3.51
CA HIS A 120 -8.77 9.53 -4.75
C HIS A 120 -10.29 9.37 -4.94
N GLY A 121 -10.96 8.66 -4.02
CA GLY A 121 -12.42 8.48 -4.04
C GLY A 121 -12.88 7.74 -5.30
N SER A 122 -13.83 8.33 -6.01
CA SER A 122 -14.43 7.75 -7.22
C SER A 122 -13.64 8.00 -8.51
N LEU A 123 -12.43 8.55 -8.43
CA LEU A 123 -11.60 8.70 -9.62
C LEU A 123 -11.21 7.33 -10.17
N GLU A 124 -11.32 7.18 -11.49
CA GLU A 124 -10.99 5.93 -12.17
C GLU A 124 -9.52 5.56 -11.92
N PRO A 125 -9.20 4.33 -11.46
CA PRO A 125 -7.84 3.92 -11.24
C PRO A 125 -7.09 3.77 -12.56
N PRO A 126 -5.80 4.13 -12.61
CA PRO A 126 -4.97 3.84 -13.77
C PRO A 126 -4.95 2.35 -14.10
N SER A 127 -4.96 2.01 -15.39
CA SER A 127 -4.97 0.62 -15.86
C SER A 127 -3.85 -0.24 -15.27
N LEU A 128 -2.72 0.36 -14.92
CA LEU A 128 -1.61 -0.35 -14.28
C LEU A 128 -2.02 -0.91 -12.90
N LEU A 129 -2.81 -0.18 -12.12
CA LEU A 129 -3.31 -0.67 -10.83
C LEU A 129 -4.29 -1.83 -11.00
N LEU A 130 -5.10 -1.83 -12.07
CA LEU A 130 -6.00 -2.95 -12.39
C LEU A 130 -5.22 -4.24 -12.66
N HIS A 131 -4.09 -4.17 -13.38
CA HIS A 131 -3.23 -5.33 -13.62
C HIS A 131 -2.50 -5.79 -12.35
N ILE A 132 -2.11 -4.85 -11.48
CA ILE A 132 -1.49 -5.20 -10.19
C ILE A 132 -2.50 -5.93 -9.31
N GLU A 133 -3.73 -5.43 -9.20
CA GLU A 133 -4.82 -6.10 -8.46
C GLU A 133 -5.16 -7.47 -9.05
N ASP A 134 -5.29 -7.56 -10.37
CA ASP A 134 -5.61 -8.81 -11.07
C ASP A 134 -4.56 -9.90 -10.80
N HIS A 135 -3.29 -9.50 -10.70
CA HIS A 135 -2.20 -10.39 -10.34
C HIS A 135 -2.19 -10.74 -8.85
N ASP A 136 -2.31 -9.74 -7.98
CA ASP A 136 -2.20 -9.89 -6.52
C ASP A 136 -3.30 -10.79 -5.96
N LEU A 137 -4.53 -10.61 -6.45
CA LEU A 137 -5.68 -11.42 -6.08
C LEU A 137 -5.83 -12.73 -6.88
N TRP A 138 -4.80 -13.08 -7.70
CA TRP A 138 -4.75 -14.31 -8.51
C TRP A 138 -5.95 -14.51 -9.45
N ARG A 139 -6.58 -13.42 -9.90
CA ARG A 139 -7.73 -13.47 -10.81
C ARG A 139 -7.32 -13.86 -12.23
N HIS A 140 -6.23 -13.25 -12.74
CA HIS A 140 -5.71 -13.44 -14.10
C HIS A 140 -6.79 -13.31 -15.20
N GLU A 141 -7.72 -12.39 -15.01
CA GLU A 141 -8.83 -12.11 -15.92
C GLU A 141 -8.45 -11.08 -17.00
N LEU A 142 -7.49 -10.20 -16.71
CA LEU A 142 -7.04 -9.21 -17.67
C LEU A 142 -5.99 -9.76 -18.61
N PRO A 143 -6.09 -9.47 -19.93
CA PRO A 143 -5.08 -9.91 -20.90
C PRO A 143 -3.69 -9.38 -20.51
N LYS A 144 -2.68 -10.27 -20.56
CA LYS A 144 -1.25 -9.95 -20.34
C LYS A 144 -0.87 -9.53 -18.92
N THR A 145 -1.71 -9.67 -17.93
CA THR A 145 -1.39 -9.35 -16.52
C THR A 145 -0.07 -9.99 -16.09
N GLU A 146 0.15 -11.27 -16.42
CA GLU A 146 1.37 -11.97 -16.02
C GLU A 146 2.63 -11.37 -16.66
N ALA A 147 2.58 -11.01 -17.94
CA ALA A 147 3.70 -10.35 -18.63
C ALA A 147 4.00 -8.98 -18.05
N ILE A 148 2.95 -8.20 -17.77
CA ILE A 148 3.06 -6.87 -17.13
C ILE A 148 3.69 -7.00 -15.76
N SER A 149 3.22 -7.94 -14.94
CA SER A 149 3.73 -8.18 -13.59
C SER A 149 5.20 -8.57 -13.60
N LYS A 150 5.61 -9.51 -14.46
CA LYS A 150 7.03 -9.88 -14.62
C LYS A 150 7.90 -8.67 -14.97
N ALA A 151 7.48 -7.86 -15.93
CA ALA A 151 8.22 -6.68 -16.37
C ALA A 151 8.29 -5.60 -15.26
N LEU A 152 7.28 -5.48 -14.41
CA LEU A 152 7.30 -4.60 -13.25
C LEU A 152 8.28 -5.09 -12.18
N TYR A 153 8.29 -6.37 -11.85
CA TYR A 153 9.20 -6.95 -10.85
C TYR A 153 10.67 -6.73 -11.20
N ILE A 154 11.03 -6.82 -12.48
CA ILE A 154 12.40 -6.58 -12.95
C ILE A 154 12.81 -5.10 -12.75
N ARG A 155 11.86 -4.19 -12.75
CA ARG A 155 12.12 -2.74 -12.66
C ARG A 155 12.08 -2.18 -11.24
N LEU A 156 11.48 -2.87 -10.31
CA LEU A 156 11.40 -2.39 -8.92
C LEU A 156 12.73 -2.61 -8.16
N PRO A 157 13.09 -1.71 -7.22
CA PRO A 157 12.35 -0.51 -6.83
C PRO A 157 12.61 0.69 -7.77
N LEU A 158 11.55 1.37 -8.16
CA LEU A 158 11.60 2.63 -8.89
C LEU A 158 11.33 3.80 -7.94
N ASN A 159 11.68 5.04 -8.35
CA ASN A 159 11.06 6.18 -7.70
C ASN A 159 9.63 6.39 -8.24
N PHE A 160 8.75 7.00 -7.46
CA PHE A 160 7.34 7.16 -7.82
C PHE A 160 7.12 7.95 -9.12
N ALA A 161 7.98 8.94 -9.40
CA ALA A 161 7.90 9.69 -10.65
C ALA A 161 8.28 8.86 -11.89
N ALA A 162 9.14 7.86 -11.71
CA ALA A 162 9.45 6.89 -12.78
C ALA A 162 8.31 5.88 -12.95
N PHE A 163 7.70 5.42 -11.85
CA PHE A 163 6.53 4.55 -11.89
C PHE A 163 5.35 5.21 -12.62
N GLU A 164 5.09 6.48 -12.37
CA GLU A 164 4.08 7.29 -13.07
C GLU A 164 4.22 7.26 -14.61
N LYS A 165 5.44 7.15 -15.10
CA LYS A 165 5.74 7.19 -16.55
C LYS A 165 5.67 5.83 -17.23
N ILE A 166 5.39 4.76 -16.47
CA ILE A 166 5.31 3.42 -17.03
C ILE A 166 4.09 3.33 -17.97
N LYS A 167 4.35 2.85 -19.19
CA LYS A 167 3.31 2.58 -20.19
C LYS A 167 3.07 1.08 -20.29
N LEU A 168 1.82 0.64 -20.16
CA LEU A 168 1.43 -0.76 -20.27
C LEU A 168 1.98 -1.42 -21.54
N ALA A 169 1.85 -0.78 -22.70
CA ALA A 169 2.36 -1.29 -23.97
C ALA A 169 3.88 -1.58 -23.99
N THR A 170 4.65 -0.94 -23.10
CA THR A 170 6.08 -1.23 -22.95
C THR A 170 6.28 -2.47 -22.08
N LEU A 171 5.56 -2.58 -20.97
CA LEU A 171 5.61 -3.74 -20.08
C LEU A 171 5.16 -5.02 -20.78
N GLU A 172 4.10 -4.94 -21.58
CA GLU A 172 3.60 -6.07 -22.36
C GLU A 172 4.65 -6.68 -23.27
N ARG A 173 5.46 -5.84 -23.95
CA ARG A 173 6.54 -6.31 -24.84
C ARG A 173 7.71 -6.93 -24.09
N GLU A 174 8.09 -6.35 -22.96
CA GLU A 174 9.21 -6.83 -22.14
C GLU A 174 8.87 -8.14 -21.41
N GLY A 175 7.64 -8.26 -20.90
CA GLY A 175 7.20 -9.48 -20.21
C GLY A 175 7.12 -10.71 -21.11
N VAL A 176 6.85 -10.54 -22.41
CA VAL A 176 6.84 -11.64 -23.39
C VAL A 176 8.28 -12.08 -23.73
N GLY A 177 9.24 -11.15 -23.85
CA GLY A 177 10.63 -11.47 -24.18
C GLY A 177 11.39 -12.21 -23.08
N SER A 178 10.93 -12.17 -21.82
CA SER A 178 11.56 -12.88 -20.69
C SER A 178 11.11 -14.33 -20.52
N SER A 179 10.17 -14.81 -21.31
CA SER A 179 9.67 -16.19 -21.28
C SER A 179 10.35 -17.12 -22.31
N GLU A 180 11.25 -16.62 -23.16
CA GLU A 180 11.94 -17.38 -24.21
C GLU A 180 13.43 -17.68 -23.89
N THR A 181 13.89 -17.43 -22.68
CA THR A 181 15.24 -17.78 -22.21
C THR A 181 15.16 -18.70 -20.99
#